data_39491b52448e7279e3a46d396c3aa040
#
_entry.id   39491b52448e7279e3a46d396c3aa040
#
_cell.length_a   1.000
_cell.length_b   1.000
_cell.length_c   1.000
_cell.angle_alpha   90.00
_cell.angle_beta   90.00
_cell.angle_gamma   90.00
#
_symmetry.space_group_name_H-M   'P 1'
#
loop_
_entity.id
_entity.type
_entity.pdbx_description
1 polymer ?
#
loop_
_entity_poly.entity_id
_entity_poly.type
_entity_poly.pdbx_seq_one_letter_code
_entity_poly.pdbx_strand_id
1 'polypeptide(L)'
;MRYKLLLGSGSTRRVDLLQQMGVVFEQRLLAVEEIYPQELKGVEITDFLALLKGKAHQPQLQQHELVLTADTIVWFENNALFKPKNEAHAIEMLSKLSGKTHKVITSVCLSSKEKQTCIHETTKVSMASLLKACLLYTSPSPRDPI
;
A
#
# COMPACT_ATOMS: atom_id res chain seq x y z
N MET A 1 5.28 -12.53 27.24
CA MET A 1 4.03 -12.87 26.54
C MET A 1 4.27 -12.92 25.04
N ARG A 2 3.83 -13.98 24.41
CA ARG A 2 3.96 -14.10 22.95
C ARG A 2 2.71 -13.58 22.27
N TYR A 3 2.91 -12.78 21.23
CA TYR A 3 1.82 -12.30 20.41
C TYR A 3 1.69 -13.12 19.14
N LYS A 4 0.46 -13.28 18.69
CA LYS A 4 0.13 -13.88 17.42
C LYS A 4 -0.05 -12.75 16.40
N LEU A 5 0.71 -12.80 15.31
CA LEU A 5 0.61 -11.78 14.27
C LEU A 5 -0.41 -12.17 13.21
N LEU A 6 -1.31 -11.25 12.94
CA LEU A 6 -2.31 -11.37 11.88
C LEU A 6 -1.97 -10.36 10.79
N LEU A 7 -2.12 -10.74 9.53
CA LEU A 7 -2.01 -9.83 8.41
C LEU A 7 -3.40 -9.50 7.91
N GLY A 8 -3.80 -8.25 8.10
CA GLY A 8 -5.12 -7.76 7.67
C GLY A 8 -5.08 -7.17 6.27
N SER A 9 -4.47 -7.87 5.33
CA SER A 9 -4.32 -7.38 3.95
C SER A 9 -4.46 -8.54 2.97
N GLY A 10 -5.14 -8.29 1.87
CA GLY A 10 -5.24 -9.24 0.77
C GLY A 10 -4.10 -9.16 -0.24
N SER A 11 -3.12 -8.29 0.00
CA SER A 11 -2.00 -8.09 -0.90
C SER A 11 -1.07 -9.30 -0.89
N THR A 12 -0.94 -9.98 -2.03
CA THR A 12 -0.02 -11.10 -2.17
C THR A 12 1.43 -10.65 -1.97
N ARG A 13 1.73 -9.42 -2.35
CA ARG A 13 3.06 -8.85 -2.18
C ARG A 13 3.45 -8.72 -0.71
N ARG A 14 2.53 -8.27 0.14
CA ARG A 14 2.79 -8.18 1.58
C ARG A 14 2.92 -9.55 2.21
N VAL A 15 2.11 -10.51 1.77
CA VAL A 15 2.23 -11.91 2.20
C VAL A 15 3.63 -12.43 1.87
N ASP A 16 4.08 -12.23 0.63
CA ASP A 16 5.40 -12.69 0.19
C ASP A 16 6.52 -12.04 1.00
N LEU A 17 6.43 -10.74 1.26
CA LEU A 17 7.44 -10.03 2.04
C LEU A 17 7.58 -10.59 3.46
N LEU A 18 6.46 -10.83 4.13
CA LEU A 18 6.49 -11.39 5.48
C LEU A 18 7.05 -12.81 5.48
N GLN A 19 6.72 -13.61 4.47
CA GLN A 19 7.26 -14.95 4.33
C GLN A 19 8.77 -14.93 4.10
N GLN A 20 9.25 -14.03 3.28
CA GLN A 20 10.69 -13.87 3.05
C GLN A 20 11.44 -13.44 4.30
N MET A 21 10.80 -12.67 5.16
CA MET A 21 11.38 -12.25 6.42
C MET A 21 11.38 -13.34 7.48
N GLY A 22 10.75 -14.48 7.19
CA GLY A 22 10.66 -15.57 8.15
C GLY A 22 9.66 -15.32 9.28
N VAL A 23 8.75 -14.38 9.09
CA VAL A 23 7.75 -14.04 10.09
C VAL A 23 6.58 -15.03 10.02
N VAL A 24 6.20 -15.58 11.17
CA VAL A 24 5.03 -16.44 11.26
C VAL A 24 3.79 -15.57 11.47
N PHE A 25 2.82 -15.70 10.57
CA PHE A 25 1.61 -14.91 10.63
C PHE A 25 0.42 -15.68 10.07
N GLU A 26 -0.77 -15.22 10.39
CA GLU A 26 -2.01 -15.72 9.82
C GLU A 26 -2.68 -14.58 9.07
N GLN A 27 -3.17 -14.83 7.87
CA GLN A 27 -3.89 -13.83 7.10
C GLN A 27 -5.35 -13.81 7.53
N ARG A 28 -5.84 -12.62 7.89
CA ARG A 28 -7.24 -12.45 8.28
C ARG A 28 -7.79 -11.23 7.55
N LEU A 29 -8.70 -11.48 6.63
CA LEU A 29 -9.28 -10.43 5.79
C LEU A 29 -10.56 -9.90 6.40
N LEU A 30 -10.76 -8.58 6.25
CA LEU A 30 -11.96 -7.91 6.70
C LEU A 30 -12.26 -6.81 5.71
N ALA A 31 -13.49 -6.79 5.19
CA ALA A 31 -13.91 -5.75 4.27
C ALA A 31 -14.06 -4.43 5.02
N VAL A 32 -13.34 -3.41 4.58
CA VAL A 32 -13.37 -2.08 5.18
C VAL A 32 -13.62 -1.07 4.09
N GLU A 33 -14.57 -0.18 4.31
CA GLU A 33 -14.84 0.90 3.39
C GLU A 33 -13.76 1.96 3.50
N GLU A 34 -13.01 2.17 2.42
CA GLU A 34 -11.84 3.07 2.42
C GLU A 34 -12.24 4.49 2.11
N ILE A 35 -12.93 5.11 3.05
CA ILE A 35 -13.36 6.50 2.95
C ILE A 35 -12.53 7.35 3.91
N TYR A 36 -12.05 8.47 3.40
CA TYR A 36 -11.25 9.41 4.20
C TYR A 36 -11.70 10.85 3.95
N PRO A 37 -11.45 11.76 4.92
CA PRO A 37 -11.78 13.19 4.73
C PRO A 37 -11.04 13.79 3.54
N GLN A 38 -11.72 14.59 2.76
CA GLN A 38 -11.18 15.18 1.52
C GLN A 38 -10.03 16.14 1.77
N GLU A 39 -9.94 16.72 2.95
CA GLU A 39 -8.88 17.65 3.32
C GLU A 39 -7.54 16.96 3.61
N LEU A 40 -7.50 15.65 3.75
CA LEU A 40 -6.26 14.93 4.00
C LEU A 40 -5.40 14.89 2.74
N LYS A 41 -4.09 14.99 2.94
CA LYS A 41 -3.12 15.02 1.84
C LYS A 41 -1.92 14.12 2.15
N GLY A 42 -1.40 13.48 1.09
CA GLY A 42 -0.18 12.70 1.19
C GLY A 42 -0.24 11.62 2.25
N VAL A 43 0.73 11.63 3.16
CA VAL A 43 0.83 10.63 4.22
C VAL A 43 -0.36 10.62 5.18
N GLU A 44 -1.06 11.73 5.30
CA GLU A 44 -2.27 11.78 6.14
C GLU A 44 -3.32 10.79 5.67
N ILE A 45 -3.42 10.59 4.35
CA ILE A 45 -4.36 9.64 3.76
C ILE A 45 -3.98 8.21 4.11
N THR A 46 -2.72 7.83 3.88
CA THR A 46 -2.26 6.46 4.13
C THR A 46 -2.29 6.13 5.62
N ASP A 47 -1.89 7.08 6.47
CA ASP A 47 -1.98 6.90 7.92
C ASP A 47 -3.43 6.67 8.35
N PHE A 48 -4.34 7.51 7.85
CA PHE A 48 -5.75 7.41 8.18
C PHE A 48 -6.33 6.05 7.77
N LEU A 49 -6.06 5.63 6.54
CA LEU A 49 -6.60 4.37 6.02
C LEU A 49 -6.00 3.15 6.69
N ALA A 50 -4.69 3.17 6.97
CA ALA A 50 -4.05 2.06 7.68
C ALA A 50 -4.60 1.91 9.09
N LEU A 51 -4.79 3.03 9.80
CA LEU A 51 -5.38 3.04 11.14
C LEU A 51 -6.84 2.58 11.10
N LEU A 52 -7.59 3.03 10.11
CA LEU A 52 -9.00 2.65 9.94
C LEU A 52 -9.13 1.13 9.77
N LYS A 53 -8.30 0.55 8.94
CA LYS A 53 -8.28 -0.90 8.72
C LYS A 53 -7.93 -1.65 10.00
N GLY A 54 -6.92 -1.19 10.72
CA GLY A 54 -6.53 -1.78 12.01
C GLY A 54 -7.64 -1.69 13.04
N LYS A 55 -8.27 -0.53 13.11
CA LYS A 55 -9.37 -0.29 14.05
C LYS A 55 -10.56 -1.21 13.78
N ALA A 56 -10.82 -1.51 12.51
CA ALA A 56 -11.91 -2.42 12.14
C ALA A 56 -11.68 -3.84 12.64
N HIS A 57 -10.42 -4.25 12.78
CA HIS A 57 -10.07 -5.57 13.33
C HIS A 57 -10.14 -5.62 14.85
N GLN A 58 -9.96 -4.49 15.54
CA GLN A 58 -9.80 -4.46 16.99
C GLN A 58 -10.90 -5.17 17.78
N PRO A 59 -12.20 -5.02 17.44
CA PRO A 59 -13.26 -5.73 18.19
C PRO A 59 -13.14 -7.25 18.14
N GLN A 60 -12.50 -7.78 17.11
CA GLN A 60 -12.35 -9.23 16.91
C GLN A 60 -11.01 -9.75 17.44
N LEU A 61 -10.10 -8.88 17.86
CA LEU A 61 -8.79 -9.28 18.33
C LEU A 61 -8.87 -9.83 19.75
N GLN A 62 -8.08 -10.86 20.01
CA GLN A 62 -7.85 -11.36 21.36
C GLN A 62 -6.67 -10.63 21.98
N GLN A 63 -6.48 -10.77 23.29
CA GLN A 63 -5.45 -10.05 24.04
C GLN A 63 -4.04 -10.28 23.51
N HIS A 64 -3.78 -11.46 22.97
CA HIS A 64 -2.45 -11.83 22.46
C HIS A 64 -2.30 -11.63 20.96
N GLU A 65 -3.29 -11.05 20.30
CA GLU A 65 -3.26 -10.87 18.84
C GLU A 65 -2.87 -9.45 18.47
N LEU A 66 -2.06 -9.36 17.41
CA LEU A 66 -1.71 -8.10 16.77
C LEU A 66 -2.06 -8.20 15.30
N VAL A 67 -2.71 -7.19 14.75
CA VAL A 67 -3.01 -7.16 13.32
C VAL A 67 -2.16 -6.09 12.64
N LEU A 68 -1.53 -6.48 11.54
CA LEU A 68 -0.77 -5.59 10.67
C LEU A 68 -1.65 -5.17 9.51
N THR A 69 -1.88 -3.88 9.38
CA THR A 69 -2.62 -3.31 8.27
C THR A 69 -1.77 -2.25 7.59
N ALA A 70 -2.05 -1.96 6.34
CA ALA A 70 -1.26 -1.01 5.58
C ALA A 70 -2.07 -0.39 4.48
N ASP A 71 -1.61 0.77 4.03
CA ASP A 71 -2.16 1.43 2.87
C ASP A 71 -1.05 2.08 2.07
N THR A 72 -1.16 2.02 0.74
CA THR A 72 -0.17 2.59 -0.17
C THR A 72 -0.90 3.40 -1.23
N ILE A 73 -0.41 4.62 -1.48
CA ILE A 73 -0.92 5.46 -2.57
C ILE A 73 0.23 6.00 -3.40
N VAL A 74 -0.08 6.35 -4.63
CA VAL A 74 0.80 7.16 -5.47
C VAL A 74 0.33 8.60 -5.32
N TRP A 75 1.24 9.50 -4.96
CA TRP A 75 0.95 10.92 -4.77
C TRP A 75 1.61 11.73 -5.87
N PHE A 76 0.80 12.37 -6.68
CA PHE A 76 1.28 13.11 -7.86
C PHE A 76 0.48 14.40 -8.05
N GLU A 77 1.18 15.52 -8.14
CA GLU A 77 0.58 16.84 -8.34
C GLU A 77 -0.58 17.12 -7.37
N ASN A 78 -0.33 16.85 -6.08
CA ASN A 78 -1.30 17.04 -5.00
C ASN A 78 -2.56 16.18 -5.12
N ASN A 79 -2.46 15.06 -5.83
CA ASN A 79 -3.57 14.13 -5.97
C ASN A 79 -3.13 12.71 -5.64
N ALA A 80 -4.02 11.98 -4.97
CA ALA A 80 -3.81 10.57 -4.71
C ALA A 80 -4.27 9.77 -5.92
N LEU A 81 -3.39 8.88 -6.40
CA LEU A 81 -3.73 7.92 -7.45
C LEU A 81 -3.84 6.55 -6.82
N PHE A 82 -4.97 5.93 -7.04
CA PHE A 82 -5.25 4.61 -6.48
C PHE A 82 -5.05 3.54 -7.54
N LYS A 83 -5.20 2.28 -7.12
CA LYS A 83 -5.02 1.16 -7.99
C LYS A 83 -5.89 1.27 -9.24
N PRO A 84 -5.35 1.07 -10.46
CA PRO A 84 -6.14 1.19 -11.67
C PRO A 84 -7.26 0.15 -11.74
N LYS A 85 -8.38 0.55 -12.30
CA LYS A 85 -9.58 -0.30 -12.38
C LYS A 85 -9.52 -1.30 -13.52
N ASN A 86 -8.80 -0.95 -14.59
CA ASN A 86 -8.67 -1.77 -15.77
C ASN A 86 -7.40 -1.37 -16.54
N GLU A 87 -7.13 -2.06 -17.64
CA GLU A 87 -5.93 -1.82 -18.45
C GLU A 87 -5.89 -0.41 -19.04
N ALA A 88 -7.02 0.09 -19.54
CA ALA A 88 -7.08 1.44 -20.09
C ALA A 88 -6.76 2.49 -19.02
N HIS A 89 -7.29 2.31 -17.82
CA HIS A 89 -7.03 3.20 -16.69
C HIS A 89 -5.55 3.15 -16.29
N ALA A 90 -4.94 1.95 -16.32
CA ALA A 90 -3.53 1.79 -16.02
C ALA A 90 -2.66 2.54 -17.03
N ILE A 91 -2.99 2.46 -18.31
CA ILE A 91 -2.26 3.18 -19.37
C ILE A 91 -2.39 4.68 -19.17
N GLU A 92 -3.58 5.15 -18.84
CA GLU A 92 -3.80 6.58 -18.58
C GLU A 92 -2.96 7.07 -17.39
N MET A 93 -2.91 6.30 -16.30
CA MET A 93 -2.09 6.65 -15.16
C MET A 93 -0.62 6.69 -15.50
N LEU A 94 -0.12 5.70 -16.22
CA LEU A 94 1.28 5.66 -16.66
C LEU A 94 1.61 6.84 -17.57
N SER A 95 0.68 7.22 -18.45
CA SER A 95 0.87 8.38 -19.33
C SER A 95 1.02 9.68 -18.53
N LYS A 96 0.23 9.83 -17.45
CA LYS A 96 0.34 11.00 -16.59
C LYS A 96 1.66 11.06 -15.85
N LEU A 97 2.19 9.92 -15.45
CA LEU A 97 3.43 9.84 -14.67
C LEU A 97 4.68 9.85 -15.53
N SER A 98 4.54 9.65 -16.84
CA SER A 98 5.64 9.57 -17.79
C SER A 98 6.50 10.83 -17.78
N GLY A 99 7.81 10.65 -17.62
CA GLY A 99 8.76 11.74 -17.63
C GLY A 99 8.71 12.67 -16.42
N LYS A 100 7.95 12.29 -15.40
CA LYS A 100 7.74 13.12 -14.22
C LYS A 100 8.11 12.37 -12.94
N THR A 101 8.16 13.11 -11.85
CA THR A 101 8.45 12.54 -10.54
C THR A 101 7.17 12.47 -9.73
N HIS A 102 6.94 11.33 -9.10
CA HIS A 102 5.84 11.13 -8.17
C HIS A 102 6.35 10.54 -6.88
N LYS A 103 5.48 10.43 -5.88
CA LYS A 103 5.81 9.82 -4.60
C LYS A 103 4.97 8.57 -4.40
N VAL A 104 5.58 7.56 -3.81
CA VAL A 104 4.86 6.37 -3.32
C VAL A 104 4.89 6.45 -1.80
N ILE A 105 3.72 6.51 -1.21
CA ILE A 105 3.58 6.68 0.24
C ILE A 105 2.93 5.42 0.79
N THR A 106 3.55 4.85 1.82
CA THR A 106 3.03 3.66 2.49
C THR A 106 2.97 3.92 3.98
N SER A 107 1.84 3.61 4.58
CA SER A 107 1.68 3.60 6.04
C SER A 107 1.38 2.19 6.49
N VAL A 108 1.98 1.79 7.60
CA VAL A 108 1.81 0.47 8.19
C VAL A 108 1.37 0.69 9.64
N CYS A 109 0.29 0.04 10.01
CA CYS A 109 -0.27 0.13 11.35
C CYS A 109 -0.25 -1.23 12.02
N LEU A 110 0.23 -1.27 13.25
CA LEU A 110 0.18 -2.45 14.09
C LEU A 110 -0.83 -2.18 15.19
N SER A 111 -1.88 -2.97 15.25
CA SER A 111 -2.99 -2.77 16.20
C SER A 111 -3.12 -3.96 17.12
N SER A 112 -3.18 -3.68 18.44
CA SER A 112 -3.62 -4.64 19.43
C SER A 112 -5.08 -4.32 19.75
N LYS A 113 -5.66 -5.08 20.67
CA LYS A 113 -7.05 -4.86 21.07
C LYS A 113 -7.29 -3.44 21.57
N GLU A 114 -6.30 -2.82 22.19
CA GLU A 114 -6.45 -1.51 22.84
C GLU A 114 -5.58 -0.40 22.27
N LYS A 115 -4.53 -0.74 21.53
CA LYS A 115 -3.55 0.23 21.05
C LYS A 115 -3.29 0.12 19.58
N GLN A 116 -2.87 1.22 18.98
CA GLN A 116 -2.44 1.27 17.59
C GLN A 116 -1.15 2.08 17.48
N THR A 117 -0.23 1.58 16.66
CA THR A 117 1.01 2.28 16.31
C THR A 117 1.12 2.29 14.80
N CYS A 118 1.44 3.45 14.24
CA CYS A 118 1.56 3.62 12.80
C CYS A 118 2.92 4.18 12.45
N ILE A 119 3.52 3.62 11.40
CA ILE A 119 4.74 4.17 10.79
C ILE A 119 4.49 4.37 9.32
N HIS A 120 5.27 5.25 8.69
CA HIS A 120 5.09 5.52 7.27
C HIS A 120 6.43 5.78 6.60
N GLU A 121 6.43 5.63 5.27
CA GLU A 121 7.59 5.89 4.44
C GLU A 121 7.13 6.49 3.12
N THR A 122 7.90 7.45 2.62
CA THR A 122 7.65 8.10 1.33
C THR A 122 8.87 7.90 0.45
N THR A 123 8.64 7.41 -0.77
CA THR A 123 9.68 7.20 -1.78
C THR A 123 9.37 8.06 -2.99
N LYS A 124 10.37 8.80 -3.44
CA LYS A 124 10.27 9.56 -4.70
C LYS A 124 10.65 8.64 -5.86
N VAL A 125 9.83 8.65 -6.89
CA VAL A 125 10.06 7.84 -8.08
C VAL A 125 10.07 8.77 -9.29
N SER A 126 11.17 8.76 -10.04
CA SER A 126 11.28 9.52 -11.28
C SER A 126 11.17 8.53 -12.44
N MET A 127 10.18 8.77 -13.29
CA MET A 127 9.93 7.90 -14.43
C MET A 127 10.54 8.48 -15.72
N ALA A 128 11.17 7.62 -16.50
CA ALA A 128 11.57 7.99 -17.85
C ALA A 128 10.34 8.19 -18.72
N SER A 129 10.51 8.95 -19.80
CA SER A 129 9.43 9.09 -20.79
C SER A 129 9.07 7.73 -21.36
N LEU A 130 7.77 7.42 -21.40
CA LEU A 130 7.29 6.16 -21.96
C LEU A 130 7.64 6.03 -23.44
N LEU A 131 7.60 7.14 -24.18
CA LEU A 131 7.99 7.14 -25.59
C LEU A 131 9.45 6.72 -25.75
N LYS A 132 10.33 7.28 -24.93
CA LYS A 132 11.74 6.94 -24.93
C LYS A 132 11.95 5.47 -24.53
N ALA A 133 11.23 5.01 -23.52
CA ALA A 133 11.30 3.62 -23.09
C ALA A 133 10.86 2.67 -24.22
N CYS A 134 9.80 3.01 -24.94
CA CYS A 134 9.33 2.21 -26.08
C CYS A 134 10.37 2.14 -27.21
N LEU A 135 11.11 3.20 -27.42
CA LEU A 135 12.16 3.22 -28.42
C LEU A 135 13.39 2.41 -28.01
N LEU A 136 13.67 2.36 -26.73
CA LEU A 136 14.82 1.61 -26.19
C LEU A 136 14.56 0.12 -26.10
N TYR A 137 13.33 -0.29 -25.88
CA TYR A 137 12.96 -1.69 -25.68
C TYR A 137 12.15 -2.20 -26.85
N THR A 138 12.82 -2.68 -27.86
CA THR A 138 12.19 -3.26 -29.05
C THR A 138 11.76 -4.69 -28.85
N SER A 139 12.22 -5.33 -27.79
CA SER A 139 11.82 -6.68 -27.45
C SER A 139 11.28 -6.69 -26.01
N PRO A 140 10.32 -7.58 -25.70
CA PRO A 140 9.78 -7.63 -24.35
C PRO A 140 10.86 -8.03 -23.35
N SER A 141 10.91 -7.31 -22.26
CA SER A 141 11.77 -7.67 -21.15
C SER A 141 11.14 -8.83 -20.39
N PRO A 142 11.90 -9.89 -20.13
CA PRO A 142 11.38 -10.99 -19.31
C PRO A 142 11.26 -10.62 -17.84
N ARG A 143 11.69 -9.44 -17.48
CA ARG A 143 11.69 -9.00 -16.09
C ARG A 143 10.66 -7.94 -15.83
N ASP A 144 9.82 -8.22 -14.85
CA ASP A 144 8.97 -7.21 -14.27
C ASP A 144 9.78 -6.52 -13.17
N PRO A 145 9.98 -5.20 -13.24
CA PRO A 145 10.80 -4.48 -12.25
C PRO A 145 10.15 -4.34 -10.89
N ILE A 146 8.93 -4.78 -10.73
CA ILE A 146 8.25 -4.63 -9.44
C ILE A 146 7.77 -5.95 -8.92
#